data_79d0964fc50f18c7b7d6fd9494c7b66e
#
_entry.id   79d0964fc50f18c7b7d6fd9494c7b66e
#
_cell.length_a   1.000
_cell.length_b   1.000
_cell.length_c   1.000
_cell.angle_alpha   90.00
_cell.angle_beta   90.00
_cell.angle_gamma   90.00
#
_symmetry.space_group_name_H-M   'P 1'
#
loop_
_entity.id
_entity.type
_entity.pdbx_description
1 polymer ?
#
loop_
_entity_poly.entity_id
_entity_poly.type
_entity_poly.pdbx_seq_one_letter_code
_entity_poly.pdbx_strand_id
1 'polypeptide(L)'
;MRNIIIYVLIKNLYVLICNEFAYMEEEEKMTLKDCYMQMGADYEETVQRLRSESLIQRIILKFPQDPSYQELCQALADGNIEVAFRAAHTLKGVCQNLGFKNLYEPSAELTERLRPLQETETDDLMQKVTEEYNRTVKAIEDFQNA
;
A
#
# COMPACT_ATOMS: atom_id res chain seq x y z
N MET A 1 25.90 51.90 21.49
CA MET A 1 24.58 51.39 21.94
C MET A 1 23.62 51.03 20.79
N ARG A 2 23.48 51.83 19.75
CA ARG A 2 22.58 51.55 18.62
C ARG A 2 22.88 50.21 17.91
N ASN A 3 24.13 49.81 17.74
CA ASN A 3 24.54 48.60 17.07
C ASN A 3 24.24 47.31 17.88
N ILE A 4 24.22 47.38 19.20
CA ILE A 4 23.91 46.23 20.08
C ILE A 4 22.40 45.91 20.04
N ILE A 5 21.58 46.95 20.02
CA ILE A 5 20.13 46.79 19.94
C ILE A 5 19.73 46.16 18.62
N ILE A 6 20.33 46.60 17.50
CA ILE A 6 20.08 46.01 16.15
C ILE A 6 20.54 44.56 16.12
N TYR A 7 21.71 44.23 16.71
CA TYR A 7 22.20 42.86 16.75
C TYR A 7 21.30 41.92 17.56
N VAL A 8 20.77 42.39 18.70
CA VAL A 8 19.82 41.61 19.52
C VAL A 8 18.48 41.41 18.81
N LEU A 9 17.98 42.43 18.10
CA LEU A 9 16.75 42.33 17.31
C LEU A 9 16.89 41.35 16.16
N ILE A 10 18.00 41.37 15.42
CA ILE A 10 18.29 40.45 14.32
C ILE A 10 18.41 39.02 14.86
N LYS A 11 19.09 38.83 15.99
CA LYS A 11 19.26 37.52 16.60
C LYS A 11 17.92 36.92 17.07
N ASN A 12 17.05 37.75 17.68
CA ASN A 12 15.70 37.32 18.08
C ASN A 12 14.82 37.05 16.90
N LEU A 13 14.90 37.82 15.82
CA LEU A 13 14.18 37.56 14.57
C LEU A 13 14.63 36.27 13.91
N TYR A 14 15.97 36.00 13.95
CA TYR A 14 16.54 34.76 13.40
C TYR A 14 16.05 33.52 14.17
N VAL A 15 15.98 33.61 15.51
CA VAL A 15 15.47 32.53 16.37
C VAL A 15 13.98 32.30 16.14
N LEU A 16 13.17 33.38 15.94
CA LEU A 16 11.78 33.28 15.61
C LEU A 16 11.54 32.61 14.24
N ILE A 17 12.33 33.02 13.24
CA ILE A 17 12.25 32.41 11.89
C ILE A 17 12.68 30.96 11.93
N CYS A 18 13.76 30.61 12.64
CA CYS A 18 14.19 29.22 12.80
C CYS A 18 13.17 28.36 13.55
N ASN A 19 12.46 28.92 14.55
CA ASN A 19 11.39 28.21 15.22
C ASN A 19 10.15 28.03 14.33
N GLU A 20 9.75 29.04 13.54
CA GLU A 20 8.67 28.86 12.57
C GLU A 20 9.03 27.87 11.48
N PHE A 21 10.27 27.83 10.99
CA PHE A 21 10.74 26.80 10.06
C PHE A 21 10.79 25.42 10.72
N ALA A 22 11.16 25.29 11.99
CA ALA A 22 11.14 24.02 12.71
C ALA A 22 9.71 23.49 12.96
N TYR A 23 8.71 24.37 13.07
CA TYR A 23 7.31 24.00 13.13
C TYR A 23 6.70 23.63 11.76
N MET A 24 7.35 24.02 10.65
CA MET A 24 6.90 23.68 9.28
C MET A 24 7.47 22.35 8.77
N GLU A 25 8.45 21.75 9.46
CA GLU A 25 9.03 20.44 9.15
C GLU A 25 8.59 19.33 10.12
N GLU A 26 7.41 19.41 10.74
CA GLU A 26 6.69 18.18 11.08
C GLU A 26 6.16 17.65 9.74
N GLU A 27 6.97 16.88 9.00
CA GLU A 27 6.46 15.98 7.98
C GLU A 27 5.33 15.19 8.63
N GLU A 28 4.11 15.47 8.20
CA GLU A 28 2.92 14.78 8.71
C GLU A 28 3.13 13.29 8.43
N LYS A 29 3.54 12.57 9.46
CA LYS A 29 3.85 11.14 9.33
C LYS A 29 2.63 10.43 8.76
N MET A 30 2.81 9.76 7.63
CA MET A 30 1.76 9.03 6.95
C MET A 30 1.07 8.04 7.91
N THR A 31 -0.23 8.18 8.08
CA THR A 31 -1.00 7.29 8.95
C THR A 31 -1.36 5.98 8.24
N LEU A 32 -1.75 4.96 9.01
CA LEU A 32 -2.28 3.72 8.44
C LEU A 32 -3.52 3.97 7.55
N LYS A 33 -4.36 4.92 7.93
CA LYS A 33 -5.53 5.33 7.16
C LYS A 33 -5.13 5.94 5.81
N ASP A 34 -4.10 6.79 5.78
CA ASP A 34 -3.58 7.38 4.54
C ASP A 34 -3.02 6.31 3.59
N CYS A 35 -2.32 5.32 4.15
CA CYS A 35 -1.84 4.16 3.39
C CYS A 35 -3.01 3.42 2.72
N TYR A 36 -4.09 3.13 3.47
CA TYR A 36 -5.28 2.50 2.93
C TYR A 36 -5.98 3.35 1.85
N MET A 37 -6.04 4.66 2.03
CA MET A 37 -6.58 5.58 1.03
C MET A 37 -5.76 5.57 -0.26
N GLN A 38 -4.43 5.59 -0.18
CA GLN A 38 -3.55 5.55 -1.35
C GLN A 38 -3.71 4.26 -2.16
N MET A 39 -3.86 3.12 -1.51
CA MET A 39 -4.03 1.84 -2.19
C MET A 39 -5.48 1.55 -2.62
N GLY A 40 -6.43 2.44 -2.32
CA GLY A 40 -7.85 2.21 -2.61
C GLY A 40 -8.43 1.03 -1.83
N ALA A 41 -8.06 0.92 -0.55
CA ALA A 41 -8.46 -0.14 0.35
C ALA A 41 -9.47 0.34 1.39
N ASP A 42 -10.24 -0.57 1.98
CA ASP A 42 -11.25 -0.28 2.98
C ASP A 42 -10.67 -0.36 4.40
N TYR A 43 -10.20 0.80 4.89
CA TYR A 43 -9.66 0.92 6.24
C TYR A 43 -10.69 0.62 7.33
N GLU A 44 -11.87 1.22 7.23
CA GLU A 44 -12.89 1.15 8.27
C GLU A 44 -13.38 -0.30 8.47
N GLU A 45 -13.70 -0.99 7.37
CA GLU A 45 -14.09 -2.40 7.42
C GLU A 45 -12.97 -3.28 8.01
N THR A 46 -11.72 -3.03 7.60
CA THR A 46 -10.58 -3.81 8.09
C THR A 46 -10.37 -3.61 9.59
N VAL A 47 -10.45 -2.38 10.10
CA VAL A 47 -10.35 -2.08 11.54
C VAL A 47 -11.49 -2.71 12.31
N GLN A 48 -12.72 -2.65 11.81
CA GLN A 48 -13.88 -3.29 12.45
C GLN A 48 -13.70 -4.81 12.56
N ARG A 49 -13.16 -5.45 11.53
CA ARG A 49 -12.96 -6.91 11.47
C ARG A 49 -11.78 -7.37 12.32
N LEU A 50 -10.63 -6.72 12.23
CA LEU A 50 -9.40 -7.14 12.91
C LEU A 50 -9.22 -6.50 14.29
N ARG A 51 -9.93 -5.42 14.60
CA ARG A 51 -10.00 -4.71 15.89
C ARG A 51 -8.66 -4.26 16.48
N SER A 52 -7.60 -4.21 15.67
CA SER A 52 -6.27 -3.81 16.11
C SER A 52 -5.47 -3.20 14.95
N GLU A 53 -5.26 -1.89 14.99
CA GLU A 53 -4.41 -1.21 14.01
C GLU A 53 -2.97 -1.71 14.03
N SER A 54 -2.42 -2.01 15.22
CA SER A 54 -1.05 -2.54 15.33
C SER A 54 -0.91 -3.92 14.69
N LEU A 55 -1.95 -4.74 14.73
CA LEU A 55 -1.99 -6.02 14.02
C LEU A 55 -2.06 -5.80 12.51
N ILE A 56 -2.95 -4.93 12.06
CA ILE A 56 -3.11 -4.57 10.64
C ILE A 56 -1.77 -4.07 10.09
N GLN A 57 -1.14 -3.12 10.77
CA GLN A 57 0.17 -2.59 10.38
C GLN A 57 1.22 -3.68 10.21
N ARG A 58 1.35 -4.59 11.17
CA ARG A 58 2.32 -5.71 11.08
C ARG A 58 2.04 -6.64 9.90
N ILE A 59 0.77 -6.86 9.56
CA ILE A 59 0.38 -7.75 8.47
C ILE A 59 0.63 -7.09 7.13
N ILE A 60 0.20 -5.84 6.94
CA ILE A 60 0.38 -5.15 5.66
C ILE A 60 1.85 -4.93 5.30
N LEU A 61 2.72 -4.68 6.30
CA LEU A 61 4.16 -4.55 6.09
C LEU A 61 4.82 -5.85 5.59
N LYS A 62 4.17 -7.00 5.77
CA LYS A 62 4.63 -8.29 5.22
C LYS A 62 4.07 -8.57 3.81
N PHE A 63 3.05 -7.87 3.39
CA PHE A 63 2.40 -8.11 2.11
C PHE A 63 3.35 -8.04 0.89
N PRO A 64 4.33 -7.10 0.81
CA PRO A 64 5.29 -7.07 -0.29
C PRO A 64 6.15 -8.33 -0.43
N GLN A 65 6.24 -9.16 0.62
CA GLN A 65 6.95 -10.44 0.61
C GLN A 65 6.02 -11.65 0.38
N ASP A 66 4.71 -11.44 0.23
CA ASP A 66 3.77 -12.51 -0.09
C ASP A 66 4.06 -13.06 -1.49
N PRO A 67 4.24 -14.39 -1.66
CA PRO A 67 4.66 -14.96 -2.93
C PRO A 67 3.54 -15.09 -3.97
N SER A 68 2.28 -14.91 -3.57
CA SER A 68 1.11 -15.25 -4.42
C SER A 68 1.11 -14.52 -5.76
N TYR A 69 1.46 -13.22 -5.77
CA TYR A 69 1.52 -12.46 -7.01
C TYR A 69 2.64 -12.94 -7.94
N GLN A 70 3.81 -13.21 -7.41
CA GLN A 70 4.95 -13.68 -8.21
C GLN A 70 4.71 -15.09 -8.73
N GLU A 71 4.12 -15.98 -7.91
CA GLU A 71 3.71 -17.32 -8.33
C GLU A 71 2.66 -17.26 -9.44
N LEU A 72 1.70 -16.34 -9.35
CA LEU A 72 0.69 -16.10 -10.39
C LEU A 72 1.35 -15.70 -11.72
N CYS A 73 2.24 -14.71 -11.69
CA CYS A 73 2.96 -14.24 -12.88
C CYS A 73 3.77 -15.38 -13.53
N GLN A 74 4.52 -16.15 -12.72
CA GLN A 74 5.35 -17.24 -13.22
C GLN A 74 4.49 -18.37 -13.79
N ALA A 75 3.43 -18.74 -13.09
CA ALA A 75 2.55 -19.82 -13.54
C ALA A 75 1.86 -19.51 -14.87
N LEU A 76 1.42 -18.26 -15.07
CA LEU A 76 0.85 -17.82 -16.35
C LEU A 76 1.90 -17.80 -17.46
N ALA A 77 3.12 -17.35 -17.19
CA ALA A 77 4.21 -17.37 -18.15
C ALA A 77 4.59 -18.81 -18.59
N ASP A 78 4.49 -19.75 -17.66
CA ASP A 78 4.77 -21.18 -17.90
C ASP A 78 3.58 -21.95 -18.50
N GLY A 79 2.41 -21.31 -18.66
CA GLY A 79 1.18 -21.96 -19.11
C GLY A 79 0.59 -22.94 -18.09
N ASN A 80 1.01 -22.86 -16.82
CA ASN A 80 0.51 -23.74 -15.75
C ASN A 80 -0.76 -23.15 -15.11
N ILE A 81 -1.90 -23.41 -15.74
CA ILE A 81 -3.19 -22.82 -15.35
C ILE A 81 -3.63 -23.27 -13.96
N GLU A 82 -3.34 -24.50 -13.55
CA GLU A 82 -3.70 -24.99 -12.21
C GLU A 82 -2.95 -24.23 -11.10
N VAL A 83 -1.66 -24.01 -11.27
CA VAL A 83 -0.86 -23.21 -10.32
C VAL A 83 -1.29 -21.74 -10.36
N ALA A 84 -1.54 -21.19 -11.55
CA ALA A 84 -2.04 -19.83 -11.72
C ALA A 84 -3.38 -19.63 -10.98
N PHE A 85 -4.33 -20.56 -11.11
CA PHE A 85 -5.59 -20.53 -10.39
C PHE A 85 -5.39 -20.53 -8.87
N ARG A 86 -4.54 -21.39 -8.34
CA ARG A 86 -4.26 -21.45 -6.90
C ARG A 86 -3.61 -20.16 -6.40
N ALA A 87 -2.64 -19.63 -7.13
CA ALA A 87 -1.99 -18.37 -6.78
C ALA A 87 -2.97 -17.18 -6.81
N ALA A 88 -3.81 -17.06 -7.84
CA ALA A 88 -4.85 -16.04 -7.93
C ALA A 88 -5.86 -16.17 -6.78
N HIS A 89 -6.29 -17.38 -6.44
CA HIS A 89 -7.19 -17.65 -5.33
C HIS A 89 -6.59 -17.25 -3.98
N THR A 90 -5.30 -17.52 -3.78
CA THR A 90 -4.57 -17.12 -2.57
C THR A 90 -4.47 -15.60 -2.48
N LEU A 91 -4.05 -14.93 -3.56
CA LEU A 91 -3.97 -13.46 -3.62
C LEU A 91 -5.34 -12.82 -3.34
N LYS A 92 -6.42 -13.32 -3.96
CA LYS A 92 -7.79 -12.88 -3.67
C LYS A 92 -8.12 -12.99 -2.18
N GLY A 93 -7.79 -14.12 -1.56
CA GLY A 93 -8.04 -14.35 -0.13
C GLY A 93 -7.28 -13.37 0.78
N VAL A 94 -6.01 -13.11 0.48
CA VAL A 94 -5.20 -12.12 1.19
C VAL A 94 -5.82 -10.73 1.07
N CYS A 95 -6.17 -10.31 -0.15
CA CYS A 95 -6.80 -9.02 -0.40
C CYS A 95 -8.13 -8.86 0.34
N GLN A 96 -8.96 -9.89 0.37
CA GLN A 96 -10.22 -9.90 1.11
C GLN A 96 -9.99 -9.73 2.62
N ASN A 97 -9.02 -10.43 3.17
CA ASN A 97 -8.70 -10.36 4.60
C ASN A 97 -8.15 -9.00 5.03
N LEU A 98 -7.38 -8.36 4.16
CA LEU A 98 -6.75 -7.07 4.44
C LEU A 98 -7.56 -5.86 3.94
N GLY A 99 -8.73 -6.06 3.33
CA GLY A 99 -9.57 -4.99 2.82
C GLY A 99 -8.99 -4.27 1.61
N PHE A 100 -8.11 -4.90 0.84
CA PHE A 100 -7.48 -4.33 -0.37
C PHE A 100 -8.46 -4.37 -1.55
N LYS A 101 -9.50 -3.55 -1.47
CA LYS A 101 -10.65 -3.60 -2.36
C LYS A 101 -10.28 -3.49 -3.84
N ASN A 102 -9.43 -2.53 -4.20
CA ASN A 102 -9.06 -2.32 -5.60
C ASN A 102 -8.25 -3.50 -6.19
N LEU A 103 -7.39 -4.12 -5.38
CA LEU A 103 -6.64 -5.32 -5.81
C LEU A 103 -7.52 -6.57 -5.76
N TYR A 104 -8.47 -6.63 -4.83
CA TYR A 104 -9.39 -7.75 -4.69
C TYR A 104 -10.25 -7.96 -5.94
N GLU A 105 -10.84 -6.90 -6.47
CA GLU A 105 -11.78 -6.98 -7.60
C GLU A 105 -11.17 -7.68 -8.82
N PRO A 106 -10.03 -7.22 -9.39
CA PRO A 106 -9.43 -7.90 -10.54
C PRO A 106 -8.85 -9.28 -10.19
N SER A 107 -8.38 -9.49 -8.95
CA SER A 107 -7.90 -10.81 -8.50
C SER A 107 -9.03 -11.83 -8.40
N ALA A 108 -10.21 -11.40 -7.95
CA ALA A 108 -11.40 -12.24 -7.89
C ALA A 108 -11.89 -12.61 -9.30
N GLU A 109 -11.97 -11.64 -10.20
CA GLU A 109 -12.36 -11.87 -11.60
C GLU A 109 -11.40 -12.82 -12.31
N LEU A 110 -10.08 -12.61 -12.12
CA LEU A 110 -9.05 -13.50 -12.67
C LEU A 110 -9.17 -14.93 -12.10
N THR A 111 -9.44 -15.07 -10.81
CA THR A 111 -9.66 -16.37 -10.17
C THR A 111 -10.82 -17.10 -10.82
N GLU A 112 -11.95 -16.41 -11.07
CA GLU A 112 -13.11 -17.03 -11.71
C GLU A 112 -12.82 -17.40 -13.18
N ARG A 113 -12.06 -16.58 -13.91
CA ARG A 113 -11.65 -16.88 -15.30
C ARG A 113 -10.76 -18.11 -15.38
N LEU A 114 -9.88 -18.33 -14.40
CA LEU A 114 -8.99 -19.49 -14.33
C LEU A 114 -9.65 -20.74 -13.74
N ARG A 115 -10.82 -20.61 -13.12
CA ARG A 115 -11.53 -21.73 -12.43
C ARG A 115 -11.78 -22.97 -13.30
N PRO A 116 -12.10 -22.85 -14.61
CA PRO A 116 -12.29 -24.03 -15.47
C PRO A 116 -11.01 -24.84 -15.69
N LEU A 117 -9.84 -24.35 -15.26
CA LEU A 117 -8.52 -24.98 -15.45
C LEU A 117 -8.19 -25.26 -16.91
N GLN A 118 -8.63 -24.39 -17.80
CA GLN A 118 -8.39 -24.42 -19.25
C GLN A 118 -7.62 -23.18 -19.67
N GLU A 119 -6.83 -23.32 -20.72
CA GLU A 119 -6.13 -22.19 -21.32
C GLU A 119 -7.14 -21.09 -21.72
N THR A 120 -6.88 -19.86 -21.28
CA THR A 120 -7.77 -18.72 -21.49
C THR A 120 -6.96 -17.43 -21.55
N GLU A 121 -7.52 -16.43 -22.21
CA GLU A 121 -6.95 -15.09 -22.27
C GLU A 121 -7.04 -14.40 -20.90
N THR A 122 -5.93 -13.92 -20.39
CA THR A 122 -5.82 -13.30 -19.05
C THR A 122 -5.13 -11.94 -19.04
N ASP A 123 -4.60 -11.46 -20.17
CA ASP A 123 -3.75 -10.29 -20.25
C ASP A 123 -4.46 -9.03 -19.75
N ASP A 124 -5.74 -8.86 -20.07
CA ASP A 124 -6.56 -7.72 -19.64
C ASP A 124 -6.73 -7.67 -18.12
N LEU A 125 -6.92 -8.81 -17.47
CA LEU A 125 -7.05 -8.89 -16.02
C LEU A 125 -5.70 -8.84 -15.33
N MET A 126 -4.69 -9.49 -15.87
CA MET A 126 -3.33 -9.40 -15.33
C MET A 126 -2.77 -8.00 -15.35
N GLN A 127 -3.09 -7.20 -16.38
CA GLN A 127 -2.72 -5.78 -16.39
C GLN A 127 -3.33 -5.06 -15.18
N LYS A 128 -4.63 -5.23 -14.92
CA LYS A 128 -5.33 -4.60 -13.78
C LYS A 128 -4.77 -5.10 -12.43
N VAL A 129 -4.55 -6.41 -12.30
CA VAL A 129 -3.94 -6.99 -11.08
C VAL A 129 -2.56 -6.38 -10.84
N THR A 130 -1.74 -6.27 -11.88
CA THR A 130 -0.38 -5.71 -11.79
C THR A 130 -0.39 -4.24 -11.38
N GLU A 131 -1.27 -3.44 -11.98
CA GLU A 131 -1.41 -2.02 -11.67
C GLU A 131 -1.81 -1.82 -10.20
N GLU A 132 -2.82 -2.54 -9.73
CA GLU A 132 -3.29 -2.41 -8.34
C GLU A 132 -2.34 -3.07 -7.33
N TYR A 133 -1.64 -4.14 -7.70
CA TYR A 133 -0.58 -4.72 -6.88
C TYR A 133 0.57 -3.73 -6.66
N ASN A 134 1.07 -3.11 -7.72
CA ASN A 134 2.14 -2.12 -7.65
C ASN A 134 1.71 -0.89 -6.85
N ARG A 135 0.47 -0.42 -7.01
CA ARG A 135 -0.10 0.67 -6.22
C ARG A 135 -0.15 0.32 -4.73
N THR A 136 -0.57 -0.90 -4.40
CA THR A 136 -0.66 -1.40 -3.02
C THR A 136 0.73 -1.49 -2.38
N VAL A 137 1.69 -2.11 -3.07
CA VAL A 137 3.08 -2.24 -2.59
C VAL A 137 3.71 -0.86 -2.38
N LYS A 138 3.54 0.05 -3.35
CA LYS A 138 4.07 1.42 -3.23
C LYS A 138 3.49 2.15 -2.00
N ALA A 139 2.19 2.09 -1.78
CA ALA A 139 1.56 2.72 -0.62
C ALA A 139 2.09 2.17 0.71
N ILE A 140 2.34 0.86 0.77
CA ILE A 140 2.92 0.20 1.95
C ILE A 140 4.39 0.63 2.16
N GLU A 141 5.18 0.72 1.09
CA GLU A 141 6.56 1.21 1.17
C GLU A 141 6.62 2.67 1.61
N ASP A 142 5.76 3.53 1.07
CA ASP A 142 5.66 4.94 1.47
C ASP A 142 5.29 5.06 2.96
N PHE A 143 4.35 4.24 3.44
CA PHE A 143 3.97 4.18 4.85
C PHE A 143 5.11 3.67 5.75
N GLN A 144 5.88 2.69 5.31
CA GLN A 144 7.01 2.15 6.06
C GLN A 144 8.15 3.17 6.21
N ASN A 145 8.33 4.02 5.21
CA ASN A 145 9.42 5.00 5.14
C ASN A 145 9.04 6.39 5.70
N ALA A 146 7.79 6.58 6.09
CA ALA A 146 7.27 7.85 6.61
C ALA A 146 7.65 8.15 8.08
#